data_ffc6063ac6c7078acc8048b9cca467c6
#
_entry.id   ffc6063ac6c7078acc8048b9cca467c6
#
_cell.length_a   1.000
_cell.length_b   1.000
_cell.length_c   1.000
_cell.angle_alpha   90.00
_cell.angle_beta   90.00
_cell.angle_gamma   90.00
#
_symmetry.space_group_name_H-M   'P 1'
#
loop_
_entity.id
_entity.type
_entity.pdbx_description
1 polymer ?
#
loop_
_entity_poly.entity_id
_entity_poly.type
_entity_poly.pdbx_seq_one_letter_code
_entity_poly.pdbx_strand_id
1 'polypeptide(L)'
;MSAPPLPADPAPYRALVRPPGARYIEALDQRMLPHATVRAKIADADAAALAIRRMWVRGAPLIGAVGAYGLAMALDRDASDLALARAHAVLDATRPTAVNLRWALDRVRDAVSALPPADRADAAWHEADAIVVEDIAINHAIGEHGLALLRQIARHRSGPVRVMTHCNAGALATCGWGTATAPIFLAHLAGLAVQVWVSETRPRLQGANLTAWELAERGIPYTLHADGASAALMARREVDLVIVGADRVARNGDVCNKIGTYGKALAARDNDVPFYVAVPSPTIDWATASGTSIPIEYRDADEVLQIA
;
A
#
# COMPACT_ATOMS: atom_id res chain seq x y z
N MET A 1 5.96 -29.34 -8.02
CA MET A 1 7.19 -28.71 -7.47
C MET A 1 6.73 -27.44 -6.79
N SER A 2 6.83 -27.34 -5.47
CA SER A 2 6.51 -26.12 -4.75
C SER A 2 7.50 -25.02 -5.17
N ALA A 3 7.00 -23.82 -5.45
CA ALA A 3 7.85 -22.67 -5.71
C ALA A 3 8.83 -22.45 -4.53
N PRO A 4 10.06 -22.02 -4.77
CA PRO A 4 10.99 -21.71 -3.69
C PRO A 4 10.36 -20.65 -2.78
N PRO A 5 10.63 -20.70 -1.46
CA PRO A 5 10.11 -19.70 -0.54
C PRO A 5 10.60 -18.31 -0.99
N LEU A 6 9.66 -17.36 -1.06
CA LEU A 6 9.99 -15.97 -1.35
C LEU A 6 11.01 -15.45 -0.34
N PRO A 7 11.98 -14.63 -0.76
CA PRO A 7 12.89 -13.99 0.17
C PRO A 7 12.07 -13.19 1.19
N ALA A 8 12.32 -13.44 2.47
CA ALA A 8 11.67 -12.69 3.52
C ALA A 8 12.02 -11.20 3.37
N ASP A 9 11.02 -10.33 3.46
CA ASP A 9 11.28 -8.90 3.61
C ASP A 9 12.09 -8.71 4.91
N PRO A 10 13.32 -8.22 4.84
CA PRO A 10 14.19 -8.05 6.00
C PRO A 10 13.79 -6.85 6.88
N ALA A 11 12.64 -6.21 6.62
CA ALA A 11 12.17 -5.13 7.46
C ALA A 11 12.04 -5.59 8.91
N PRO A 12 12.46 -4.76 9.87
CA PRO A 12 12.34 -5.08 11.28
C PRO A 12 10.88 -5.07 11.78
N TYR A 13 9.93 -4.79 10.90
CA TYR A 13 8.50 -4.70 11.18
C TYR A 13 7.66 -5.36 10.08
N ARG A 14 6.45 -5.75 10.44
CA ARG A 14 5.37 -6.16 9.53
C ARG A 14 4.16 -5.31 9.81
N ALA A 15 3.53 -4.73 8.77
CA ALA A 15 2.31 -3.95 8.92
C ALA A 15 1.14 -4.80 9.42
N LEU A 16 1.09 -6.05 8.98
CA LEU A 16 0.08 -7.04 9.30
C LEU A 16 0.72 -8.38 9.63
N VAL A 17 0.25 -9.04 10.69
CA VAL A 17 0.67 -10.39 11.08
C VAL A 17 -0.54 -11.19 11.51
N ARG A 18 -0.65 -12.43 11.04
CA ARG A 18 -1.49 -13.45 11.63
C ARG A 18 -0.59 -14.40 12.43
N PRO A 19 -0.71 -14.47 13.77
CA PRO A 19 0.04 -15.46 14.55
C PRO A 19 -0.34 -16.88 14.14
N PRO A 20 0.59 -17.84 14.15
CA PRO A 20 0.31 -19.21 13.73
C PRO A 20 -0.90 -19.80 14.45
N GLY A 21 -1.86 -20.32 13.68
CA GLY A 21 -3.10 -20.92 14.21
C GLY A 21 -4.12 -19.94 14.80
N ALA A 22 -3.81 -18.65 14.84
CA ALA A 22 -4.72 -17.67 15.41
C ALA A 22 -5.93 -17.39 14.51
N ARG A 23 -7.08 -17.12 15.16
CA ARG A 23 -8.30 -16.61 14.53
C ARG A 23 -8.45 -15.09 14.78
N TYR A 24 -7.34 -14.38 14.73
CA TYR A 24 -7.23 -12.93 14.77
C TYR A 24 -5.96 -12.49 14.05
N ILE A 25 -5.86 -11.21 13.77
CA ILE A 25 -4.66 -10.59 13.20
C ILE A 25 -4.16 -9.48 14.11
N GLU A 26 -2.91 -9.11 13.94
CA GLU A 26 -2.29 -7.95 14.57
C GLU A 26 -1.79 -6.99 13.49
N ALA A 27 -2.10 -5.72 13.65
CA ALA A 27 -1.65 -4.68 12.73
C ALA A 27 -0.92 -3.56 13.46
N LEU A 28 0.04 -2.92 12.79
CA LEU A 28 0.61 -1.67 13.29
C LEU A 28 -0.45 -0.57 13.21
N ASP A 29 -0.71 0.10 14.32
CA ASP A 29 -1.53 1.32 14.33
C ASP A 29 -0.71 2.49 13.77
N GLN A 30 -0.87 2.71 12.47
CA GLN A 30 -0.08 3.70 11.72
C GLN A 30 -0.36 5.16 12.14
N ARG A 31 -1.41 5.40 12.93
CA ARG A 31 -1.69 6.74 13.48
C ARG A 31 -0.69 7.14 14.56
N MET A 32 -0.05 6.15 15.17
CA MET A 32 0.93 6.37 16.24
C MET A 32 2.34 6.63 15.71
N LEU A 33 2.59 6.30 14.44
CA LEU A 33 3.88 6.52 13.78
C LEU A 33 4.08 8.02 13.44
N PRO A 34 5.30 8.54 13.51
CA PRO A 34 6.56 7.87 13.86
C PRO A 34 6.85 7.79 15.37
N HIS A 35 5.96 8.33 16.22
CA HIS A 35 6.24 8.56 17.64
C HIS A 35 6.21 7.30 18.49
N ALA A 36 5.38 6.32 18.13
CA ALA A 36 5.28 5.05 18.84
C ALA A 36 4.93 3.90 17.88
N THR A 37 5.57 2.76 18.08
CA THR A 37 5.26 1.52 17.35
C THR A 37 4.29 0.69 18.17
N VAL A 38 3.00 0.80 17.87
CA VAL A 38 1.92 0.13 18.60
C VAL A 38 1.29 -0.94 17.72
N ARG A 39 1.19 -2.19 18.21
CA ARG A 39 0.42 -3.25 17.56
C ARG A 39 -0.98 -3.33 18.18
N ALA A 40 -1.98 -3.30 17.32
CA ALA A 40 -3.37 -3.46 17.69
C ALA A 40 -3.86 -4.85 17.27
N LYS A 41 -4.51 -5.56 18.20
CA LYS A 41 -5.19 -6.81 17.91
C LYS A 41 -6.54 -6.51 17.25
N ILE A 42 -6.80 -7.19 16.14
CA ILE A 42 -8.05 -7.14 15.37
C ILE A 42 -8.64 -8.56 15.45
N ALA A 43 -9.71 -8.72 16.23
CA ALA A 43 -10.24 -10.03 16.61
C ALA A 43 -11.64 -10.33 16.03
N ASP A 44 -12.21 -9.41 15.26
CA ASP A 44 -13.51 -9.56 14.61
C ASP A 44 -13.71 -8.60 13.43
N ALA A 45 -14.78 -8.79 12.69
CA ALA A 45 -15.11 -7.98 11.53
C ALA A 45 -15.35 -6.50 11.87
N ASP A 46 -15.93 -6.21 13.04
CA ASP A 46 -16.20 -4.84 13.47
C ASP A 46 -14.90 -4.10 13.79
N ALA A 47 -13.95 -4.79 14.46
CA ALA A 47 -12.61 -4.29 14.72
C ALA A 47 -11.85 -4.07 13.42
N ALA A 48 -11.97 -4.97 12.41
CA ALA A 48 -11.38 -4.79 11.09
C ALA A 48 -11.97 -3.57 10.37
N ALA A 49 -13.29 -3.42 10.38
CA ALA A 49 -13.97 -2.26 9.82
C ALA A 49 -13.55 -0.96 10.51
N LEU A 50 -13.41 -0.97 11.84
CA LEU A 50 -12.94 0.18 12.63
C LEU A 50 -11.49 0.54 12.28
N ALA A 51 -10.61 -0.46 12.19
CA ALA A 51 -9.20 -0.27 11.86
C ALA A 51 -9.02 0.40 10.48
N ILE A 52 -9.83 -0.01 9.49
CA ILE A 52 -9.82 0.59 8.16
C ILE A 52 -10.39 2.02 8.20
N ARG A 53 -11.58 2.23 8.79
CA ARG A 53 -12.21 3.55 8.89
C ARG A 53 -11.36 4.58 9.62
N ARG A 54 -10.77 4.17 10.74
CA ARG A 54 -9.94 5.04 11.60
C ARG A 54 -8.49 5.13 11.15
N MET A 55 -8.16 4.47 10.02
CA MET A 55 -6.80 4.45 9.45
C MET A 55 -5.72 3.92 10.40
N TRP A 56 -6.03 2.92 11.25
CA TRP A 56 -4.98 2.14 11.90
C TRP A 56 -4.15 1.45 10.84
N VAL A 57 -4.84 0.98 9.80
CA VAL A 57 -4.26 0.46 8.55
C VAL A 57 -4.72 1.31 7.37
N ARG A 58 -3.85 1.54 6.41
CA ARG A 58 -4.10 2.31 5.19
C ARG A 58 -3.20 1.81 4.06
N GLY A 59 -3.51 2.18 2.82
CA GLY A 59 -2.88 1.64 1.61
C GLY A 59 -3.76 0.56 0.99
N ALA A 60 -3.93 0.63 -0.33
CA ALA A 60 -4.92 -0.19 -1.04
C ALA A 60 -4.74 -1.70 -0.80
N PRO A 61 -3.53 -2.30 -0.94
CA PRO A 61 -3.35 -3.72 -0.69
C PRO A 61 -3.58 -4.12 0.78
N LEU A 62 -3.05 -3.34 1.74
CA LEU A 62 -3.17 -3.68 3.15
C LEU A 62 -4.62 -3.68 3.63
N ILE A 63 -5.43 -2.67 3.23
CA ILE A 63 -6.84 -2.65 3.62
C ILE A 63 -7.62 -3.80 2.97
N GLY A 64 -7.23 -4.25 1.78
CA GLY A 64 -7.78 -5.46 1.16
C GLY A 64 -7.52 -6.70 2.00
N ALA A 65 -6.28 -6.93 2.42
CA ALA A 65 -5.91 -8.06 3.28
C ALA A 65 -6.64 -8.02 4.64
N VAL A 66 -6.72 -6.84 5.29
CA VAL A 66 -7.46 -6.69 6.55
C VAL A 66 -8.96 -6.94 6.36
N GLY A 67 -9.54 -6.50 5.23
CA GLY A 67 -10.93 -6.79 4.86
C GLY A 67 -11.18 -8.28 4.68
N ALA A 68 -10.30 -8.99 3.97
CA ALA A 68 -10.36 -10.44 3.78
C ALA A 68 -10.36 -11.20 5.11
N TYR A 69 -9.45 -10.86 6.01
CA TYR A 69 -9.45 -11.42 7.37
C TYR A 69 -10.70 -11.03 8.17
N GLY A 70 -11.20 -9.80 8.01
CA GLY A 70 -12.44 -9.36 8.63
C GLY A 70 -13.62 -10.24 8.23
N LEU A 71 -13.69 -10.61 6.95
CA LEU A 71 -14.73 -11.51 6.44
C LEU A 71 -14.57 -12.94 6.99
N ALA A 72 -13.33 -13.45 7.06
CA ALA A 72 -13.04 -14.75 7.66
C ALA A 72 -13.44 -14.79 9.16
N MET A 73 -13.13 -13.74 9.92
CA MET A 73 -13.52 -13.62 11.33
C MET A 73 -15.05 -13.52 11.53
N ALA A 74 -15.78 -12.93 10.55
CA ALA A 74 -17.23 -12.92 10.58
C ALA A 74 -17.79 -14.34 10.41
N LEU A 75 -17.24 -15.13 9.48
CA LEU A 75 -17.65 -16.51 9.22
C LEU A 75 -17.30 -17.49 10.34
N ASP A 76 -16.32 -17.19 11.19
CA ASP A 76 -16.07 -17.95 12.43
C ASP A 76 -17.24 -17.87 13.41
N ARG A 77 -18.01 -16.78 13.38
CA ARG A 77 -19.15 -16.56 14.28
C ARG A 77 -20.46 -17.09 13.68
N ASP A 78 -20.67 -16.81 12.41
CA ASP A 78 -21.86 -17.22 11.67
C ASP A 78 -21.51 -17.37 10.18
N ALA A 79 -21.51 -18.61 9.70
CA ALA A 79 -21.17 -18.95 8.32
C ALA A 79 -22.40 -18.99 7.38
N SER A 80 -23.55 -18.41 7.79
CA SER A 80 -24.74 -18.28 6.95
C SER A 80 -24.54 -17.32 5.78
N ASP A 81 -25.32 -17.48 4.71
CA ASP A 81 -25.30 -16.54 3.57
C ASP A 81 -25.64 -15.12 3.99
N LEU A 82 -26.56 -14.96 4.95
CA LEU A 82 -26.94 -13.64 5.46
C LEU A 82 -25.79 -12.96 6.20
N ALA A 83 -25.05 -13.70 7.04
CA ALA A 83 -23.89 -13.17 7.76
C ALA A 83 -22.76 -12.81 6.80
N LEU A 84 -22.48 -13.66 5.79
CA LEU A 84 -21.49 -13.37 4.74
C LEU A 84 -21.84 -12.08 4.00
N ALA A 85 -23.08 -11.93 3.52
CA ALA A 85 -23.51 -10.74 2.79
C ALA A 85 -23.44 -9.48 3.66
N ARG A 86 -23.85 -9.57 4.93
CA ARG A 86 -23.81 -8.46 5.88
C ARG A 86 -22.37 -8.03 6.18
N ALA A 87 -21.47 -8.97 6.47
CA ALA A 87 -20.08 -8.67 6.78
C ALA A 87 -19.38 -8.05 5.56
N HIS A 88 -19.61 -8.59 4.37
CA HIS A 88 -19.11 -8.02 3.12
C HIS A 88 -19.55 -6.55 2.96
N ALA A 89 -20.84 -6.26 3.10
CA ALA A 89 -21.39 -4.91 2.95
C ALA A 89 -20.82 -3.93 3.99
N VAL A 90 -20.67 -4.35 5.24
CA VAL A 90 -20.11 -3.52 6.33
C VAL A 90 -18.64 -3.18 6.09
N LEU A 91 -17.85 -4.16 5.65
CA LEU A 91 -16.43 -3.96 5.35
C LEU A 91 -16.23 -3.10 4.10
N ASP A 92 -16.96 -3.37 3.02
CA ASP A 92 -16.90 -2.61 1.77
C ASP A 92 -17.25 -1.12 1.98
N ALA A 93 -18.26 -0.83 2.80
CA ALA A 93 -18.68 0.52 3.14
C ALA A 93 -17.64 1.31 3.97
N THR A 94 -16.57 0.68 4.46
CA THR A 94 -15.49 1.38 5.20
C THR A 94 -14.69 2.33 4.33
N ARG A 95 -14.45 1.97 3.07
CA ARG A 95 -13.71 2.75 2.07
C ARG A 95 -14.28 2.47 0.67
N PRO A 96 -15.42 3.07 0.30
CA PRO A 96 -16.14 2.76 -0.96
C PRO A 96 -15.32 3.00 -2.24
N THR A 97 -14.29 3.84 -2.17
CA THR A 97 -13.42 4.16 -3.31
C THR A 97 -12.25 3.18 -3.49
N ALA A 98 -12.02 2.30 -2.49
CA ALA A 98 -10.86 1.42 -2.47
C ALA A 98 -11.09 0.13 -3.27
N VAL A 99 -10.57 0.06 -4.48
CA VAL A 99 -10.71 -1.10 -5.39
C VAL A 99 -10.18 -2.38 -4.76
N ASN A 100 -9.02 -2.34 -4.15
CA ASN A 100 -8.40 -3.53 -3.55
C ASN A 100 -9.23 -4.10 -2.39
N LEU A 101 -9.94 -3.26 -1.63
CA LEU A 101 -10.81 -3.74 -0.56
C LEU A 101 -11.96 -4.56 -1.15
N ARG A 102 -12.69 -4.00 -2.10
CA ARG A 102 -13.79 -4.71 -2.78
C ARG A 102 -13.30 -5.98 -3.46
N TRP A 103 -12.20 -5.90 -4.20
CA TRP A 103 -11.59 -7.06 -4.85
C TRP A 103 -11.29 -8.19 -3.85
N ALA A 104 -10.69 -7.89 -2.70
CA ALA A 104 -10.35 -8.90 -1.69
C ALA A 104 -11.62 -9.50 -1.04
N LEU A 105 -12.61 -8.67 -0.75
CA LEU A 105 -13.89 -9.13 -0.20
C LEU A 105 -14.65 -10.02 -1.19
N ASP A 106 -14.71 -9.63 -2.46
CA ASP A 106 -15.35 -10.42 -3.52
C ASP A 106 -14.63 -11.75 -3.71
N ARG A 107 -13.31 -11.76 -3.71
CA ARG A 107 -12.48 -12.95 -3.85
C ARG A 107 -12.74 -13.97 -2.72
N VAL A 108 -12.78 -13.53 -1.46
CA VAL A 108 -13.12 -14.40 -0.32
C VAL A 108 -14.56 -14.88 -0.43
N ARG A 109 -15.52 -13.98 -0.73
CA ARG A 109 -16.93 -14.38 -0.94
C ARG A 109 -17.07 -15.46 -2.00
N ASP A 110 -16.43 -15.27 -3.14
CA ASP A 110 -16.54 -16.20 -4.28
C ASP A 110 -15.92 -17.57 -3.94
N ALA A 111 -14.84 -17.59 -3.17
CA ALA A 111 -14.21 -18.83 -2.69
C ALA A 111 -15.11 -19.64 -1.75
N VAL A 112 -15.99 -18.98 -0.97
CA VAL A 112 -16.76 -19.66 0.07
C VAL A 112 -18.24 -19.88 -0.28
N SER A 113 -18.81 -19.12 -1.23
CA SER A 113 -20.26 -19.09 -1.50
C SER A 113 -20.84 -20.46 -1.89
N ALA A 114 -20.08 -21.30 -2.59
CA ALA A 114 -20.52 -22.62 -3.02
C ALA A 114 -20.28 -23.70 -1.96
N LEU A 115 -19.59 -23.39 -0.85
CA LEU A 115 -19.23 -24.34 0.19
C LEU A 115 -20.37 -24.52 1.22
N PRO A 116 -20.48 -25.71 1.83
CA PRO A 116 -21.31 -25.90 3.01
C PRO A 116 -20.90 -24.92 4.12
N PRO A 117 -21.83 -24.41 4.95
CA PRO A 117 -21.50 -23.50 6.03
C PRO A 117 -20.38 -23.95 6.97
N ALA A 118 -20.28 -25.26 7.24
CA ALA A 118 -19.25 -25.82 8.11
C ALA A 118 -17.81 -25.61 7.59
N ASP A 119 -17.63 -25.49 6.27
CA ASP A 119 -16.30 -25.39 5.63
C ASP A 119 -15.90 -23.94 5.30
N ARG A 120 -16.85 -23.00 5.36
CA ARG A 120 -16.66 -21.62 4.89
C ARG A 120 -15.63 -20.84 5.68
N ALA A 121 -15.63 -20.98 7.01
CA ALA A 121 -14.73 -20.23 7.87
C ALA A 121 -13.26 -20.57 7.55
N ASP A 122 -12.92 -21.86 7.51
CA ASP A 122 -11.55 -22.32 7.21
C ASP A 122 -11.12 -21.93 5.80
N ALA A 123 -12.01 -22.05 4.82
CA ALA A 123 -11.75 -21.63 3.45
C ALA A 123 -11.51 -20.10 3.35
N ALA A 124 -12.27 -19.29 4.08
CA ALA A 124 -12.07 -17.84 4.12
C ALA A 124 -10.72 -17.45 4.74
N TRP A 125 -10.30 -18.11 5.83
CA TRP A 125 -8.99 -17.90 6.41
C TRP A 125 -7.87 -18.29 5.44
N HIS A 126 -8.02 -19.41 4.77
CA HIS A 126 -7.05 -19.85 3.76
C HIS A 126 -6.92 -18.85 2.61
N GLU A 127 -8.06 -18.34 2.13
CA GLU A 127 -8.06 -17.36 1.04
C GLU A 127 -7.47 -16.01 1.48
N ALA A 128 -7.74 -15.55 2.71
CA ALA A 128 -7.13 -14.36 3.25
C ALA A 128 -5.60 -14.49 3.40
N ASP A 129 -5.11 -15.66 3.83
CA ASP A 129 -3.67 -15.95 3.87
C ASP A 129 -3.07 -15.96 2.46
N ALA A 130 -3.76 -16.52 1.47
CA ALA A 130 -3.32 -16.52 0.07
C ALA A 130 -3.20 -15.10 -0.50
N ILE A 131 -4.16 -14.23 -0.22
CA ILE A 131 -4.10 -12.80 -0.60
C ILE A 131 -2.82 -12.13 -0.05
N VAL A 132 -2.48 -12.38 1.22
CA VAL A 132 -1.27 -11.83 1.85
C VAL A 132 0.00 -12.35 1.17
N VAL A 133 0.08 -13.66 0.93
CA VAL A 133 1.26 -14.28 0.29
C VAL A 133 1.45 -13.78 -1.14
N GLU A 134 0.36 -13.69 -1.90
CA GLU A 134 0.38 -13.17 -3.27
C GLU A 134 0.78 -11.69 -3.31
N ASP A 135 0.26 -10.88 -2.39
CA ASP A 135 0.63 -9.46 -2.31
C ASP A 135 2.13 -9.29 -2.06
N ILE A 136 2.71 -10.07 -1.13
CA ILE A 136 4.15 -10.06 -0.87
C ILE A 136 4.94 -10.42 -2.14
N ALA A 137 4.51 -11.46 -2.87
CA ALA A 137 5.16 -11.91 -4.11
C ALA A 137 5.11 -10.86 -5.21
N ILE A 138 3.94 -10.26 -5.43
CA ILE A 138 3.74 -9.22 -6.44
C ILE A 138 4.60 -8.00 -6.12
N ASN A 139 4.61 -7.56 -4.86
CA ASN A 139 5.39 -6.39 -4.46
C ASN A 139 6.90 -6.64 -4.56
N HIS A 140 7.36 -7.85 -4.25
CA HIS A 140 8.76 -8.24 -4.50
C HIS A 140 9.10 -8.17 -6.00
N ALA A 141 8.25 -8.70 -6.87
CA ALA A 141 8.46 -8.65 -8.32
C ALA A 141 8.46 -7.20 -8.86
N ILE A 142 7.57 -6.32 -8.35
CA ILE A 142 7.62 -4.88 -8.63
C ILE A 142 9.01 -4.32 -8.25
N GLY A 143 9.51 -4.72 -7.09
CA GLY A 143 10.85 -4.34 -6.62
C GLY A 143 11.96 -4.76 -7.58
N GLU A 144 11.93 -6.00 -8.07
CA GLU A 144 12.94 -6.52 -9.01
C GLU A 144 12.93 -5.76 -10.34
N HIS A 145 11.75 -5.52 -10.91
CA HIS A 145 11.61 -4.73 -12.14
C HIS A 145 12.12 -3.30 -11.96
N GLY A 146 11.75 -2.64 -10.85
CA GLY A 146 12.21 -1.30 -10.54
C GLY A 146 13.71 -1.23 -10.21
N LEU A 147 14.29 -2.26 -9.56
CA LEU A 147 15.73 -2.36 -9.34
C LEU A 147 16.52 -2.35 -10.67
N ALA A 148 15.99 -3.00 -11.70
CA ALA A 148 16.61 -2.97 -13.04
C ALA A 148 16.69 -1.54 -13.59
N LEU A 149 15.65 -0.73 -13.41
CA LEU A 149 15.64 0.69 -13.80
C LEU A 149 16.66 1.50 -12.99
N LEU A 150 16.72 1.30 -11.67
CA LEU A 150 17.68 1.99 -10.80
C LEU A 150 19.13 1.65 -11.18
N ARG A 151 19.41 0.40 -11.49
CA ARG A 151 20.73 -0.04 -11.97
C ARG A 151 21.10 0.61 -13.31
N GLN A 152 20.14 0.78 -14.21
CA GLN A 152 20.37 1.45 -15.49
C GLN A 152 20.75 2.92 -15.27
N ILE A 153 20.05 3.64 -14.41
CA ILE A 153 20.36 5.03 -14.06
C ILE A 153 21.74 5.13 -13.42
N ALA A 154 22.08 4.23 -12.50
CA ALA A 154 23.35 4.22 -11.79
C ALA A 154 24.58 4.09 -12.72
N ARG A 155 24.43 3.41 -13.87
CA ARG A 155 25.52 3.26 -14.87
C ARG A 155 25.97 4.60 -15.49
N HIS A 156 25.09 5.59 -15.49
CA HIS A 156 25.30 6.87 -16.16
C HIS A 156 25.54 8.00 -15.16
N ARG A 157 25.86 7.66 -13.89
CA ARG A 157 25.93 8.64 -12.84
C ARG A 157 27.09 8.37 -11.85
N SER A 158 27.72 9.42 -11.38
CA SER A 158 28.61 9.40 -10.22
C SER A 158 27.81 9.74 -8.96
N GLY A 159 27.74 8.84 -7.98
CA GLY A 159 27.02 9.03 -6.71
C GLY A 159 25.67 8.31 -6.66
N PRO A 160 24.88 8.51 -5.60
CA PRO A 160 23.65 7.77 -5.37
C PRO A 160 22.58 8.10 -6.42
N VAL A 161 21.75 7.11 -6.77
CA VAL A 161 20.53 7.34 -7.55
C VAL A 161 19.53 8.08 -6.69
N ARG A 162 19.04 9.24 -7.15
CA ARG A 162 18.14 10.11 -6.42
C ARG A 162 16.70 9.87 -6.83
N VAL A 163 15.97 9.18 -5.97
CA VAL A 163 14.57 8.79 -6.21
C VAL A 163 13.65 9.72 -5.45
N MET A 164 12.66 10.30 -6.12
CA MET A 164 11.59 11.04 -5.43
C MET A 164 10.36 10.15 -5.29
N THR A 165 9.72 10.19 -4.13
CA THR A 165 8.43 9.53 -3.89
C THR A 165 7.44 10.44 -3.18
N HIS A 166 6.16 10.07 -3.20
CA HIS A 166 5.07 10.83 -2.62
C HIS A 166 4.10 9.93 -1.86
N CYS A 167 3.57 10.42 -0.74
CA CYS A 167 2.70 9.67 0.16
C CYS A 167 3.45 8.48 0.80
N ASN A 168 2.73 7.42 1.09
CA ASN A 168 3.33 6.17 1.51
C ASN A 168 2.81 5.02 0.64
N ALA A 169 3.69 4.46 -0.14
CA ALA A 169 3.51 3.25 -0.93
C ALA A 169 4.58 2.20 -0.58
N GLY A 170 4.92 2.14 0.70
CA GLY A 170 5.88 1.23 1.30
C GLY A 170 5.23 -0.01 1.91
N ALA A 171 6.01 -0.75 2.68
CA ALA A 171 5.58 -1.97 3.35
C ALA A 171 4.44 -1.73 4.34
N LEU A 172 4.29 -0.50 4.85
CA LEU A 172 3.14 -0.08 5.65
C LEU A 172 1.83 0.04 4.87
N ALA A 173 1.89 0.11 3.53
CA ALA A 173 0.72 0.19 2.67
C ALA A 173 0.30 -1.16 2.07
N THR A 174 1.10 -2.20 2.28
CA THR A 174 0.98 -3.53 1.68
C THR A 174 1.17 -4.60 2.76
N CYS A 175 1.24 -5.87 2.35
CA CYS A 175 1.56 -6.96 3.26
C CYS A 175 3.09 -7.18 3.42
N GLY A 176 3.91 -6.50 2.60
CA GLY A 176 5.36 -6.54 2.63
C GLY A 176 5.98 -5.84 1.42
N TRP A 177 7.22 -5.39 1.51
CA TRP A 177 8.02 -4.69 0.50
C TRP A 177 7.52 -3.30 0.09
N GLY A 178 6.22 -3.06 0.01
CA GLY A 178 5.63 -1.88 -0.62
C GLY A 178 5.60 -1.99 -2.15
N THR A 179 4.96 -1.03 -2.80
CA THR A 179 4.96 -0.92 -4.25
C THR A 179 6.08 0.00 -4.74
N ALA A 180 5.95 1.32 -4.54
CA ALA A 180 6.94 2.30 -4.97
C ALA A 180 8.27 2.21 -4.18
N THR A 181 8.25 1.74 -2.94
CA THR A 181 9.47 1.60 -2.13
C THR A 181 10.19 0.27 -2.35
N ALA A 182 9.54 -0.77 -2.88
CA ALA A 182 10.17 -2.06 -3.10
C ALA A 182 11.44 -1.97 -3.98
N PRO A 183 11.47 -1.24 -5.10
CA PRO A 183 12.70 -1.02 -5.86
C PRO A 183 13.82 -0.37 -5.04
N ILE A 184 13.46 0.59 -4.18
CA ILE A 184 14.40 1.31 -3.32
C ILE A 184 14.99 0.37 -2.27
N PHE A 185 14.14 -0.44 -1.64
CA PHE A 185 14.56 -1.42 -0.64
C PHE A 185 15.47 -2.48 -1.24
N LEU A 186 15.10 -3.04 -2.40
CA LEU A 186 15.95 -4.02 -3.09
C LEU A 186 17.26 -3.40 -3.60
N ALA A 187 17.25 -2.15 -4.05
CA ALA A 187 18.47 -1.44 -4.44
C ALA A 187 19.44 -1.30 -3.25
N HIS A 188 18.92 -0.87 -2.10
CA HIS A 188 19.72 -0.76 -0.87
C HIS A 188 20.29 -2.10 -0.42
N LEU A 189 19.47 -3.17 -0.40
CA LEU A 189 19.91 -4.52 -0.07
C LEU A 189 20.96 -5.06 -1.04
N ALA A 190 20.89 -4.67 -2.31
CA ALA A 190 21.87 -5.01 -3.33
C ALA A 190 23.15 -4.16 -3.29
N GLY A 191 23.29 -3.27 -2.30
CA GLY A 191 24.44 -2.37 -2.15
C GLY A 191 24.48 -1.22 -3.15
N LEU A 192 23.38 -0.96 -3.89
CA LEU A 192 23.28 0.20 -4.76
C LEU A 192 23.05 1.46 -3.94
N ALA A 193 23.90 2.46 -4.10
CA ALA A 193 23.72 3.73 -3.41
C ALA A 193 22.47 4.46 -3.91
N VAL A 194 21.55 4.73 -3.01
CA VAL A 194 20.31 5.47 -3.27
C VAL A 194 20.14 6.60 -2.27
N GLN A 195 19.51 7.70 -2.72
CA GLN A 195 19.07 8.82 -1.89
C GLN A 195 17.60 9.08 -2.21
N VAL A 196 16.75 9.15 -1.18
CA VAL A 196 15.31 9.30 -1.39
C VAL A 196 14.83 10.70 -1.01
N TRP A 197 14.20 11.39 -1.95
CA TRP A 197 13.45 12.61 -1.71
C TRP A 197 12.02 12.21 -1.31
N VAL A 198 11.66 12.46 -0.06
CA VAL A 198 10.34 12.13 0.50
C VAL A 198 9.51 13.41 0.58
N SER A 199 8.44 13.48 -0.20
CA SER A 199 7.46 14.57 -0.09
C SER A 199 6.64 14.39 1.19
N GLU A 200 6.50 15.41 2.02
CA GLU A 200 5.81 15.33 3.32
C GLU A 200 4.37 14.83 3.21
N THR A 201 3.69 15.19 2.13
CA THR A 201 2.32 14.76 1.78
C THR A 201 1.25 15.33 2.71
N ARG A 202 1.06 16.67 2.65
CA ARG A 202 -0.08 17.32 3.31
C ARG A 202 -1.42 16.79 2.76
N PRO A 203 -2.52 16.77 3.55
CA PRO A 203 -2.62 17.23 4.95
C PRO A 203 -2.18 16.20 6.00
N ARG A 204 -2.23 14.87 5.72
CA ARG A 204 -2.03 13.81 6.72
C ARG A 204 -0.58 13.34 6.89
N LEU A 205 0.35 13.96 6.20
CA LEU A 205 1.80 13.75 6.36
C LEU A 205 2.26 12.28 6.20
N GLN A 206 1.63 11.50 5.30
CA GLN A 206 2.01 10.09 5.10
C GLN A 206 3.46 9.94 4.63
N GLY A 207 4.00 10.90 3.89
CA GLY A 207 5.41 10.91 3.54
C GLY A 207 6.29 11.13 4.76
N ALA A 208 6.00 12.16 5.55
CA ALA A 208 6.77 12.50 6.72
C ALA A 208 6.66 11.44 7.84
N ASN A 209 5.44 10.98 8.14
CA ASN A 209 5.21 10.11 9.28
C ASN A 209 5.44 8.63 8.98
N LEU A 210 5.25 8.19 7.73
CA LEU A 210 5.29 6.77 7.39
C LEU A 210 6.47 6.45 6.47
N THR A 211 6.60 7.11 5.30
CA THR A 211 7.68 6.78 4.36
C THR A 211 9.06 7.10 4.93
N ALA A 212 9.22 8.27 5.56
CA ALA A 212 10.46 8.63 6.22
C ALA A 212 10.81 7.66 7.35
N TRP A 213 9.82 7.23 8.15
CA TRP A 213 10.00 6.23 9.19
C TRP A 213 10.45 4.87 8.60
N GLU A 214 9.81 4.38 7.54
CA GLU A 214 10.19 3.12 6.90
C GLU A 214 11.63 3.14 6.37
N LEU A 215 12.04 4.27 5.77
CA LEU A 215 13.41 4.45 5.26
C LEU A 215 14.42 4.50 6.39
N ALA A 216 14.10 5.20 7.48
CA ALA A 216 14.94 5.27 8.68
C ALA A 216 15.14 3.89 9.32
N GLU A 217 14.06 3.11 9.51
CA GLU A 217 14.12 1.74 10.05
C GLU A 217 14.98 0.79 9.21
N ARG A 218 15.15 1.08 7.92
CA ARG A 218 15.98 0.30 7.00
C ARG A 218 17.37 0.88 6.78
N GLY A 219 17.71 2.02 7.41
CA GLY A 219 18.99 2.71 7.22
C GLY A 219 19.17 3.29 5.82
N ILE A 220 18.10 3.58 5.10
CA ILE A 220 18.14 4.14 3.75
C ILE A 220 18.21 5.66 3.82
N PRO A 221 19.22 6.31 3.20
CA PRO A 221 19.34 7.76 3.20
C PRO A 221 18.14 8.44 2.54
N TYR A 222 17.56 9.43 3.23
CA TYR A 222 16.45 10.22 2.70
C TYR A 222 16.54 11.69 3.13
N THR A 223 15.81 12.52 2.40
CA THR A 223 15.57 13.93 2.75
C THR A 223 14.09 14.19 2.65
N LEU A 224 13.50 14.65 3.74
CA LEU A 224 12.12 15.11 3.78
C LEU A 224 12.03 16.52 3.21
N HIS A 225 11.05 16.79 2.34
CA HIS A 225 10.83 18.12 1.77
C HIS A 225 9.34 18.49 1.76
N ALA A 226 9.07 19.80 1.77
CA ALA A 226 7.71 20.32 1.60
C ALA A 226 7.17 19.97 0.20
N ASP A 227 5.87 19.65 0.09
CA ASP A 227 5.26 19.19 -1.16
C ASP A 227 5.51 20.15 -2.34
N GLY A 228 5.46 21.46 -2.10
CA GLY A 228 5.72 22.49 -3.11
C GLY A 228 7.17 22.56 -3.61
N ALA A 229 8.13 22.00 -2.87
CA ALA A 229 9.55 22.04 -3.26
C ALA A 229 9.91 21.02 -4.35
N SER A 230 9.03 20.05 -4.65
CA SER A 230 9.29 18.98 -5.61
C SER A 230 9.72 19.48 -6.98
N ALA A 231 9.02 20.49 -7.52
CA ALA A 231 9.34 21.07 -8.84
C ALA A 231 10.72 21.76 -8.84
N ALA A 232 11.06 22.48 -7.76
CA ALA A 232 12.36 23.14 -7.65
C ALA A 232 13.52 22.13 -7.59
N LEU A 233 13.35 20.99 -6.92
CA LEU A 233 14.33 19.91 -6.89
C LEU A 233 14.54 19.30 -8.29
N MET A 234 13.48 19.08 -9.06
CA MET A 234 13.55 18.58 -10.43
C MET A 234 14.23 19.60 -11.36
N ALA A 235 13.87 20.88 -11.26
CA ALA A 235 14.47 21.96 -12.05
C ALA A 235 15.99 22.09 -11.79
N ARG A 236 16.44 21.82 -10.57
CA ARG A 236 17.88 21.80 -10.22
C ARG A 236 18.59 20.50 -10.59
N ARG A 237 17.91 19.58 -11.30
CA ARG A 237 18.47 18.27 -11.67
C ARG A 237 18.89 17.43 -10.46
N GLU A 238 18.20 17.58 -9.32
CA GLU A 238 18.45 16.83 -8.08
C GLU A 238 17.61 15.55 -7.95
N VAL A 239 16.79 15.23 -8.96
CA VAL A 239 15.94 14.03 -9.03
C VAL A 239 16.25 13.28 -10.33
N ASP A 240 16.52 11.98 -10.22
CA ASP A 240 16.82 11.14 -11.37
C ASP A 240 15.57 10.39 -11.89
N LEU A 241 14.64 10.08 -10.96
CA LEU A 241 13.33 9.55 -11.31
C LEU A 241 12.33 9.82 -10.17
N VAL A 242 11.06 9.84 -10.52
CA VAL A 242 9.95 9.81 -9.57
C VAL A 242 9.29 8.44 -9.63
N ILE A 243 9.03 7.83 -8.47
CA ILE A 243 8.26 6.59 -8.38
C ILE A 243 7.21 6.72 -7.28
N VAL A 244 5.95 6.46 -7.62
CA VAL A 244 4.79 6.56 -6.72
C VAL A 244 3.93 5.31 -6.79
N GLY A 245 3.07 5.09 -5.81
CA GLY A 245 2.00 4.11 -5.90
C GLY A 245 0.76 4.68 -6.57
N ALA A 246 -0.36 3.95 -6.50
CA ALA A 246 -1.68 4.47 -6.86
C ALA A 246 -2.77 3.90 -5.94
N ASP A 247 -3.85 4.66 -5.80
CA ASP A 247 -5.09 4.19 -5.15
C ASP A 247 -5.96 3.41 -6.16
N ARG A 248 -5.90 3.79 -7.44
CA ARG A 248 -6.60 3.14 -8.55
C ARG A 248 -5.99 3.52 -9.90
N VAL A 249 -5.98 2.59 -10.82
CA VAL A 249 -5.62 2.82 -12.24
C VAL A 249 -6.81 2.44 -13.10
N ALA A 250 -7.32 3.35 -13.92
CA ALA A 250 -8.41 3.08 -14.85
C ALA A 250 -7.91 2.27 -16.06
N ARG A 251 -8.84 1.66 -16.81
CA ARG A 251 -8.55 0.82 -17.98
C ARG A 251 -7.75 1.55 -19.08
N ASN A 252 -7.91 2.87 -19.23
CA ASN A 252 -7.16 3.67 -20.19
C ASN A 252 -5.76 4.08 -19.71
N GLY A 253 -5.35 3.66 -18.50
CA GLY A 253 -4.07 4.01 -17.89
C GLY A 253 -4.07 5.28 -17.05
N ASP A 254 -5.18 5.97 -16.88
CA ASP A 254 -5.28 7.11 -15.97
C ASP A 254 -5.09 6.65 -14.51
N VAL A 255 -4.28 7.40 -13.78
CA VAL A 255 -3.89 7.08 -12.41
C VAL A 255 -4.55 8.02 -11.43
N CYS A 256 -5.29 7.47 -10.46
CA CYS A 256 -5.73 8.18 -9.27
C CYS A 256 -4.81 7.83 -8.09
N ASN A 257 -4.24 8.86 -7.47
CA ASN A 257 -3.35 8.71 -6.33
C ASN A 257 -3.49 9.90 -5.37
N LYS A 258 -2.72 9.90 -4.29
CA LYS A 258 -2.69 10.94 -3.28
C LYS A 258 -2.56 12.34 -3.90
N ILE A 259 -3.35 13.29 -3.36
CA ILE A 259 -3.28 14.72 -3.75
C ILE A 259 -1.82 15.20 -3.74
N GLY A 260 -1.44 15.96 -4.77
CA GLY A 260 -0.07 16.39 -5.04
C GLY A 260 0.67 15.55 -6.08
N THR A 261 0.20 14.34 -6.41
CA THR A 261 0.81 13.48 -7.44
C THR A 261 0.76 14.11 -8.83
N TYR A 262 -0.37 14.71 -9.21
CA TYR A 262 -0.53 15.36 -10.52
C TYR A 262 0.46 16.50 -10.73
N GLY A 263 0.62 17.39 -9.73
CA GLY A 263 1.62 18.46 -9.81
C GLY A 263 3.05 17.95 -9.95
N LYS A 264 3.40 16.84 -9.29
CA LYS A 264 4.71 16.19 -9.43
C LYS A 264 4.89 15.57 -10.82
N ALA A 265 3.85 14.98 -11.39
CA ALA A 265 3.90 14.41 -12.74
C ALA A 265 4.10 15.51 -13.80
N LEU A 266 3.43 16.65 -13.65
CA LEU A 266 3.63 17.83 -14.52
C LEU A 266 5.06 18.38 -14.39
N ALA A 267 5.56 18.55 -13.17
CA ALA A 267 6.92 19.01 -12.94
C ALA A 267 7.98 18.03 -13.48
N ALA A 268 7.75 16.72 -13.34
CA ALA A 268 8.63 15.70 -13.90
C ALA A 268 8.69 15.77 -15.43
N ARG A 269 7.52 15.92 -16.08
CA ARG A 269 7.43 16.10 -17.52
C ARG A 269 8.15 17.36 -18.00
N ASP A 270 7.94 18.49 -17.32
CA ASP A 270 8.55 19.78 -17.64
C ASP A 270 10.09 19.77 -17.55
N ASN A 271 10.63 18.90 -16.68
CA ASN A 271 12.06 18.80 -16.41
C ASN A 271 12.71 17.51 -16.95
N ASP A 272 12.04 16.76 -17.83
CA ASP A 272 12.51 15.49 -18.42
C ASP A 272 12.92 14.44 -17.37
N VAL A 273 12.23 14.42 -16.22
CA VAL A 273 12.43 13.42 -15.17
C VAL A 273 11.49 12.24 -15.39
N PRO A 274 11.98 11.00 -15.52
CA PRO A 274 11.14 9.82 -15.64
C PRO A 274 10.18 9.68 -14.46
N PHE A 275 8.90 9.40 -14.75
CA PHE A 275 7.85 9.25 -13.75
C PHE A 275 7.20 7.87 -13.87
N TYR A 276 7.28 7.08 -12.81
CA TYR A 276 6.74 5.72 -12.77
C TYR A 276 5.66 5.59 -11.71
N VAL A 277 4.67 4.74 -12.01
CA VAL A 277 3.62 4.33 -11.07
C VAL A 277 3.74 2.84 -10.85
N ALA A 278 4.07 2.44 -9.62
CA ALA A 278 4.25 1.06 -9.22
C ALA A 278 3.00 0.55 -8.51
N VAL A 279 2.33 -0.43 -9.11
CA VAL A 279 1.06 -0.96 -8.58
C VAL A 279 0.95 -2.48 -8.79
N PRO A 280 0.31 -3.19 -7.86
CA PRO A 280 -0.09 -4.58 -8.08
C PRO A 280 -1.33 -4.64 -8.99
N SER A 281 -1.52 -5.75 -9.69
CA SER A 281 -2.65 -5.94 -10.61
C SER A 281 -4.04 -5.66 -10.01
N PRO A 282 -4.34 -5.99 -8.73
CA PRO A 282 -5.64 -5.66 -8.13
C PRO A 282 -5.93 -4.16 -7.98
N THR A 283 -4.94 -3.29 -8.18
CA THR A 283 -5.13 -1.82 -8.19
C THR A 283 -5.64 -1.32 -9.54
N ILE A 284 -5.55 -2.14 -10.60
CA ILE A 284 -6.07 -1.81 -11.92
C ILE A 284 -7.56 -2.14 -11.97
N ASP A 285 -8.37 -1.11 -12.14
CA ASP A 285 -9.83 -1.21 -12.28
C ASP A 285 -10.22 -1.31 -13.75
N TRP A 286 -10.36 -2.52 -14.24
CA TRP A 286 -10.74 -2.80 -15.63
C TRP A 286 -12.18 -2.39 -15.97
N ALA A 287 -13.05 -2.20 -14.96
CA ALA A 287 -14.42 -1.76 -15.15
C ALA A 287 -14.52 -0.23 -15.35
N THR A 288 -13.60 0.53 -14.76
CA THR A 288 -13.56 1.99 -14.92
C THR A 288 -12.84 2.39 -16.19
N ALA A 289 -13.54 3.05 -17.11
CA ALA A 289 -13.00 3.36 -18.44
C ALA A 289 -11.89 4.43 -18.42
N SER A 290 -12.03 5.45 -17.58
CA SER A 290 -11.08 6.59 -17.50
C SER A 290 -11.03 7.17 -16.09
N GLY A 291 -10.01 7.97 -15.82
CA GLY A 291 -9.79 8.63 -14.53
C GLY A 291 -10.90 9.60 -14.14
N THR A 292 -11.61 10.18 -15.12
CA THR A 292 -12.74 11.09 -14.87
C THR A 292 -13.93 10.40 -14.21
N SER A 293 -14.01 9.07 -14.31
CA SER A 293 -15.05 8.25 -13.70
C SER A 293 -14.67 7.72 -12.31
N ILE A 294 -13.43 7.96 -11.87
CA ILE A 294 -12.98 7.52 -10.55
C ILE A 294 -13.56 8.47 -9.49
N PRO A 295 -14.33 7.95 -8.51
CA PRO A 295 -14.84 8.79 -7.43
C PRO A 295 -13.68 9.27 -6.54
N ILE A 296 -13.68 10.57 -6.24
CA ILE A 296 -12.69 11.20 -5.36
C ILE A 296 -13.31 11.35 -3.96
N GLU A 297 -12.59 10.88 -2.95
CA GLU A 297 -12.99 11.01 -1.55
C GLU A 297 -12.67 12.44 -1.06
N TYR A 298 -13.71 13.19 -0.69
CA TYR A 298 -13.57 14.44 0.01
C TYR A 298 -13.62 14.20 1.52
N ARG A 299 -12.62 14.71 2.22
CA ARG A 299 -12.44 14.48 3.65
C ARG A 299 -12.73 15.73 4.45
N ASP A 300 -12.76 15.57 5.79
CA ASP A 300 -13.02 16.67 6.71
C ASP A 300 -12.01 17.80 6.52
N ALA A 301 -12.50 19.05 6.52
CA ALA A 301 -11.69 20.25 6.42
C ALA A 301 -10.67 20.37 7.57
N ASP A 302 -10.97 19.82 8.73
CA ASP A 302 -10.08 19.80 9.88
C ASP A 302 -8.74 19.13 9.59
N GLU A 303 -8.69 18.17 8.64
CA GLU A 303 -7.42 17.57 8.24
C GLU A 303 -6.42 18.61 7.63
N VAL A 304 -6.94 19.69 7.04
CA VAL A 304 -6.12 20.79 6.49
C VAL A 304 -5.87 21.87 7.52
N LEU A 305 -6.88 22.19 8.33
CA LEU A 305 -6.87 23.31 9.27
C LEU A 305 -6.06 23.02 10.53
N GLN A 306 -6.04 21.76 10.98
CA GLN A 306 -5.26 21.34 12.15
C GLN A 306 -3.86 20.91 11.70
N ILE A 307 -2.86 21.64 12.19
CA ILE A 307 -1.44 21.26 12.03
C ILE A 307 -1.07 20.44 13.25
N ALA A 308 -0.88 19.14 13.08
CA ALA A 308 -0.44 18.25 14.16
C ALA A 308 1.07 18.44 14.43
#